data_54f359d3a9c098b1603d49bf93b8bac0
#
_entry.id   54f359d3a9c098b1603d49bf93b8bac0
#
_cell.length_a   1.000
_cell.length_b   1.000
_cell.length_c   1.000
_cell.angle_alpha   90.00
_cell.angle_beta   90.00
_cell.angle_gamma   90.00
#
_symmetry.space_group_name_H-M   'P 1'
#
loop_
_entity.id
_entity.type
_entity.pdbx_description
1 polymer ?
#
loop_
_entity_poly.entity_id
_entity_poly.type
_entity_poly.pdbx_seq_one_letter_code
_entity_poly.pdbx_strand_id
1 'polypeptide(L)'
;MKSFAGLDLSLTETGLVILDKNFKILQQVVVSTYPSVNIECRIAEIKESIWKYFNKESIIYVEGLSFGSRGGKMLELAGLHYYIRTHLYLAGFDYKPVPPTVVKKFITGKGNCKKELMLLKVYKKFGIEFDNNNLCDAYSLARLAATEYKDE
;
A
#
# COMPACT_ATOMS: atom_id res chain seq x y z
N MET A 1 18.59 6.68 5.09
CA MET A 1 17.56 7.63 5.60
C MET A 1 16.26 6.86 5.74
N LYS A 2 15.67 6.90 6.92
CA LYS A 2 14.43 6.20 7.21
C LYS A 2 13.28 6.73 6.35
N SER A 3 12.53 5.82 5.75
CA SER A 3 11.38 6.12 4.92
C SER A 3 10.19 5.22 5.28
N PHE A 4 8.99 5.67 4.98
CA PHE A 4 7.74 4.99 5.31
C PHE A 4 6.97 4.74 4.03
N ALA A 5 6.81 3.48 3.69
CA ALA A 5 6.13 3.08 2.48
C ALA A 5 4.74 2.52 2.78
N GLY A 6 3.77 2.94 2.01
CA GLY A 6 2.44 2.34 1.96
C GLY A 6 2.25 1.63 0.62
N LEU A 7 1.78 0.41 0.67
CA LEU A 7 1.66 -0.47 -0.47
C LEU A 7 0.24 -1.04 -0.56
N ASP A 8 -0.51 -0.60 -1.56
CA ASP A 8 -1.83 -1.13 -1.91
C ASP A 8 -1.68 -2.09 -3.10
N LEU A 9 -1.56 -3.39 -2.80
CA LEU A 9 -1.32 -4.43 -3.79
C LEU A 9 -2.60 -4.78 -4.57
N SER A 10 -2.52 -4.68 -5.89
CA SER A 10 -3.55 -5.12 -6.82
C SER A 10 -2.91 -5.63 -8.10
N LEU A 11 -3.51 -6.62 -8.73
CA LEU A 11 -3.02 -7.16 -10.01
C LEU A 11 -3.22 -6.20 -11.18
N THR A 12 -4.25 -5.38 -11.13
CA THR A 12 -4.53 -4.40 -12.17
C THR A 12 -3.76 -3.11 -11.98
N GLU A 13 -3.73 -2.62 -10.74
CA GLU A 13 -3.15 -1.31 -10.43
C GLU A 13 -2.67 -1.25 -8.98
N THR A 14 -1.38 -1.49 -8.77
CA THR A 14 -0.73 -1.40 -7.45
C THR A 14 -0.30 0.04 -7.18
N GLY A 15 -0.69 0.57 -6.02
CA GLY A 15 -0.26 1.89 -5.53
C GLY A 15 0.89 1.77 -4.54
N LEU A 16 1.90 2.63 -4.69
CA LEU A 16 3.00 2.80 -3.76
C LEU A 16 3.20 4.28 -3.46
N VAL A 17 3.24 4.64 -2.18
CA VAL A 17 3.65 5.97 -1.72
C VAL A 17 4.74 5.83 -0.67
N ILE A 18 5.77 6.65 -0.78
CA ILE A 18 6.88 6.70 0.19
C ILE A 18 6.96 8.11 0.80
N LEU A 19 6.99 8.16 2.12
CA LEU A 19 7.13 9.39 2.90
C LEU A 19 8.46 9.42 3.65
N ASP A 20 8.93 10.62 3.93
CA ASP A 20 9.98 10.84 4.93
C ASP A 20 9.37 10.96 6.36
N LYS A 21 10.23 11.13 7.36
CA LYS A 21 9.83 11.30 8.77
C LYS A 21 8.98 12.55 9.05
N ASN A 22 8.97 13.51 8.14
CA ASN A 22 8.18 14.75 8.23
C ASN A 22 6.90 14.67 7.39
N PHE A 23 6.52 13.45 6.95
CA PHE A 23 5.37 13.18 6.10
C PHE A 23 5.42 13.77 4.69
N LYS A 24 6.60 14.21 4.24
CA LYS A 24 6.78 14.69 2.87
C LYS A 24 6.77 13.49 1.92
N ILE A 25 6.04 13.59 0.83
CA ILE A 25 6.00 12.57 -0.22
C ILE A 25 7.34 12.59 -0.96
N LEU A 26 8.05 11.47 -0.93
CA LEU A 26 9.29 11.23 -1.66
C LEU A 26 9.02 10.57 -3.01
N GLN A 27 8.05 9.65 -3.05
CA GLN A 27 7.67 8.91 -4.26
C GLN A 27 6.17 8.60 -4.28
N GLN A 28 5.60 8.63 -5.48
CA GLN A 28 4.25 8.13 -5.79
C GLN A 28 4.38 7.29 -7.06
N VAL A 29 3.94 6.05 -7.00
CA VAL A 29 4.06 5.11 -8.11
C VAL A 29 2.77 4.33 -8.27
N VAL A 30 2.32 4.19 -9.50
CA VAL A 30 1.25 3.27 -9.90
C VAL A 30 1.84 2.25 -10.86
N VAL A 31 1.66 0.97 -10.54
CA VAL A 31 2.10 -0.13 -11.40
C VAL A 31 0.87 -0.83 -11.93
N SER A 32 0.68 -0.75 -13.25
CA SER A 32 -0.44 -1.39 -13.95
C SER A 32 0.01 -2.64 -14.67
N THR A 33 -0.77 -3.72 -14.56
CA THR A 33 -0.59 -4.93 -15.35
C THR A 33 -1.89 -5.32 -16.04
N TYR A 34 -1.79 -6.15 -17.09
CA TYR A 34 -2.93 -6.46 -17.96
C TYR A 34 -3.36 -7.92 -17.81
N PRO A 35 -4.69 -8.21 -17.78
CA PRO A 35 -5.22 -9.58 -17.67
C PRO A 35 -4.79 -10.53 -18.81
N SER A 36 -4.39 -10.00 -19.97
CA SER A 36 -3.89 -10.78 -21.10
C SER A 36 -2.50 -11.40 -20.88
N VAL A 37 -1.78 -10.93 -19.86
CA VAL A 37 -0.46 -11.45 -19.46
C VAL A 37 -0.65 -12.53 -18.40
N ASN A 38 0.17 -13.58 -18.40
CA ASN A 38 0.08 -14.63 -17.38
C ASN A 38 0.34 -14.06 -15.96
N ILE A 39 -0.23 -14.72 -14.98
CA ILE A 39 -0.24 -14.24 -13.59
C ILE A 39 1.17 -14.17 -12.99
N GLU A 40 2.03 -15.13 -13.30
CA GLU A 40 3.40 -15.17 -12.78
C GLU A 40 4.22 -13.97 -13.30
N CYS A 41 4.08 -13.65 -14.57
CA CYS A 41 4.72 -12.48 -15.18
C CYS A 41 4.22 -11.19 -14.55
N ARG A 42 2.91 -11.05 -14.34
CA ARG A 42 2.32 -9.87 -13.69
C ARG A 42 2.84 -9.69 -12.26
N ILE A 43 2.89 -10.75 -11.47
CA ILE A 43 3.39 -10.73 -10.09
C ILE A 43 4.88 -10.34 -10.07
N ALA A 44 5.69 -10.93 -10.95
CA ALA A 44 7.11 -10.60 -11.05
C ALA A 44 7.33 -9.13 -11.47
N GLU A 45 6.56 -8.64 -12.43
CA GLU A 45 6.62 -7.25 -12.90
C GLU A 45 6.27 -6.26 -11.79
N ILE A 46 5.22 -6.53 -11.02
CA ILE A 46 4.83 -5.69 -9.87
C ILE A 46 5.98 -5.64 -8.88
N LYS A 47 6.54 -6.79 -8.49
CA LYS A 47 7.65 -6.87 -7.54
C LYS A 47 8.85 -6.06 -8.02
N GLU A 48 9.31 -6.25 -9.24
CA GLU A 48 10.46 -5.53 -9.79
C GLU A 48 10.21 -4.01 -9.86
N SER A 49 8.99 -3.62 -10.21
CA SER A 49 8.62 -2.21 -10.35
C SER A 49 8.62 -1.45 -9.03
N ILE A 50 8.24 -2.10 -7.92
CA ILE A 50 8.19 -1.44 -6.61
C ILE A 50 9.50 -1.56 -5.83
N TRP A 51 10.26 -2.65 -6.03
CA TRP A 51 11.42 -2.99 -5.22
C TRP A 51 12.53 -1.95 -5.24
N LYS A 52 12.75 -1.32 -6.37
CA LYS A 52 13.78 -0.30 -6.58
C LYS A 52 13.61 0.97 -5.75
N TYR A 53 12.42 1.19 -5.20
CA TYR A 53 12.12 2.35 -4.37
C TYR A 53 12.39 2.13 -2.87
N PHE A 54 12.58 0.89 -2.44
CA PHE A 54 12.86 0.59 -1.04
C PHE A 54 14.36 0.71 -0.74
N ASN A 55 14.69 1.23 0.42
CA ASN A 55 16.03 1.21 0.98
C ASN A 55 16.04 0.38 2.27
N LYS A 56 17.21 0.06 2.80
CA LYS A 56 17.37 -0.81 3.98
C LYS A 56 16.68 -0.31 5.25
N GLU A 57 16.37 0.98 5.32
CA GLU A 57 15.71 1.59 6.47
C GLU A 57 14.22 1.86 6.21
N SER A 58 13.67 1.33 5.11
CA SER A 58 12.24 1.47 4.79
C SER A 58 11.39 0.64 5.75
N ILE A 59 10.38 1.27 6.32
CA ILE A 59 9.29 0.62 7.04
C ILE A 59 8.10 0.55 6.10
N ILE A 60 7.57 -0.64 5.86
CA ILE A 60 6.62 -0.90 4.77
C ILE A 60 5.30 -1.41 5.34
N TYR A 61 4.23 -0.62 5.20
CA TYR A 61 2.88 -1.06 5.54
C TYR A 61 2.16 -1.51 4.27
N VAL A 62 1.64 -2.72 4.31
CA VAL A 62 0.94 -3.35 3.19
C VAL A 62 -0.52 -3.49 3.54
N GLU A 63 -1.44 -3.07 2.68
CA GLU A 63 -2.86 -3.32 2.90
C GLU A 63 -3.12 -4.83 2.95
N GLY A 64 -3.76 -5.29 4.02
CA GLY A 64 -4.10 -6.70 4.19
C GLY A 64 -5.20 -7.16 3.22
N LEU A 65 -5.27 -8.47 3.00
CA LEU A 65 -6.34 -9.07 2.22
C LEU A 65 -7.69 -8.89 2.93
N SER A 66 -8.71 -8.46 2.18
CA SER A 66 -10.08 -8.42 2.68
C SER A 66 -10.80 -9.73 2.36
N PHE A 67 -11.55 -10.25 3.33
CA PHE A 67 -12.29 -11.51 3.17
C PHE A 67 -13.58 -11.38 2.33
N GLY A 68 -13.87 -10.20 1.78
CA GLY A 68 -15.08 -9.95 0.99
C GLY A 68 -15.01 -10.39 -0.46
N SER A 69 -13.83 -10.70 -0.98
CA SER A 69 -13.64 -11.13 -2.36
C SER A 69 -13.82 -12.65 -2.46
N ARG A 70 -14.63 -13.09 -3.42
CA ARG A 70 -14.88 -14.52 -3.69
C ARG A 70 -14.38 -14.88 -5.10
N GLY A 71 -13.92 -16.13 -5.26
CA GLY A 71 -13.55 -16.71 -6.56
C GLY A 71 -12.08 -16.68 -6.91
N GLY A 72 -11.74 -16.98 -8.18
CA GLY A 72 -10.38 -17.16 -8.67
C GLY A 72 -9.49 -15.92 -8.54
N LYS A 73 -10.06 -14.72 -8.65
CA LYS A 73 -9.34 -13.45 -8.47
C LYS A 73 -8.75 -13.30 -7.06
N MET A 74 -9.40 -13.87 -6.06
CA MET A 74 -8.90 -13.84 -4.68
C MET A 74 -7.66 -14.71 -4.51
N LEU A 75 -7.58 -15.87 -5.17
CA LEU A 75 -6.41 -16.73 -5.14
C LEU A 75 -5.20 -16.06 -5.78
N GLU A 76 -5.39 -15.42 -6.92
CA GLU A 76 -4.32 -14.68 -7.61
C GLU A 76 -3.84 -13.48 -6.77
N LEU A 77 -4.75 -12.73 -6.16
CA LEU A 77 -4.41 -11.61 -5.28
C LEU A 77 -3.67 -12.10 -4.03
N ALA A 78 -4.10 -13.20 -3.43
CA ALA A 78 -3.40 -13.82 -2.31
C ALA A 78 -1.98 -14.27 -2.72
N GLY A 79 -1.83 -14.84 -3.92
CA GLY A 79 -0.53 -15.18 -4.50
C GLY A 79 0.40 -13.97 -4.59
N LEU A 80 -0.09 -12.85 -5.12
CA LEU A 80 0.66 -11.59 -5.17
C LEU A 80 1.09 -11.13 -3.77
N HIS A 81 0.16 -11.09 -2.82
CA HIS A 81 0.43 -10.66 -1.45
C HIS A 81 1.52 -11.49 -0.79
N TYR A 82 1.41 -12.83 -0.82
CA TYR A 82 2.39 -13.69 -0.18
C TYR A 82 3.74 -13.70 -0.91
N TYR A 83 3.75 -13.56 -2.22
CA TYR A 83 5.00 -13.39 -2.96
C TYR A 83 5.76 -12.13 -2.53
N ILE A 84 5.11 -10.99 -2.50
CA ILE A 84 5.71 -9.72 -2.07
C ILE A 84 6.14 -9.79 -0.59
N ARG A 85 5.26 -10.23 0.30
CA ARG A 85 5.53 -10.30 1.74
C ARG A 85 6.67 -11.27 2.08
N THR A 86 6.75 -12.40 1.38
CA THR A 86 7.84 -13.37 1.54
C THR A 86 9.18 -12.75 1.14
N HIS A 87 9.22 -12.00 0.03
CA HIS A 87 10.43 -11.30 -0.39
C HIS A 87 10.83 -10.19 0.59
N LEU A 88 9.87 -9.43 1.13
CA LEU A 88 10.16 -8.44 2.18
C LEU A 88 10.77 -9.10 3.41
N TYR A 89 10.19 -10.21 3.86
CA TYR A 89 10.72 -10.99 4.98
C TYR A 89 12.14 -11.50 4.73
N LEU A 90 12.40 -12.14 3.59
CA LEU A 90 13.72 -12.69 3.25
C LEU A 90 14.78 -11.60 3.08
N ALA A 91 14.40 -10.42 2.62
CA ALA A 91 15.30 -9.27 2.48
C ALA A 91 15.53 -8.52 3.81
N GLY A 92 14.85 -8.92 4.89
CA GLY A 92 15.00 -8.32 6.22
C GLY A 92 14.37 -6.93 6.38
N PHE A 93 13.36 -6.60 5.56
CA PHE A 93 12.61 -5.36 5.72
C PHE A 93 11.70 -5.41 6.94
N ASP A 94 11.55 -4.27 7.60
CA ASP A 94 10.48 -4.05 8.57
C ASP A 94 9.17 -3.81 7.82
N TYR A 95 8.23 -4.75 7.92
CA TYR A 95 6.95 -4.64 7.23
C TYR A 95 5.78 -5.15 8.08
N LYS A 96 4.60 -4.57 7.86
CA LYS A 96 3.38 -4.90 8.59
C LYS A 96 2.19 -4.97 7.64
N PRO A 97 1.49 -6.13 7.54
CA PRO A 97 0.16 -6.18 6.92
C PRO A 97 -0.84 -5.43 7.81
N VAL A 98 -1.62 -4.54 7.22
CA VAL A 98 -2.60 -3.71 7.94
C VAL A 98 -3.99 -3.96 7.37
N PRO A 99 -4.97 -4.38 8.18
CA PRO A 99 -6.35 -4.55 7.72
C PRO A 99 -6.92 -3.25 7.14
N PRO A 100 -7.71 -3.30 6.05
CA PRO A 100 -8.32 -2.10 5.45
C PRO A 100 -9.15 -1.29 6.45
N THR A 101 -9.83 -1.95 7.38
CA THR A 101 -10.62 -1.31 8.44
C THR A 101 -9.78 -0.44 9.38
N VAL A 102 -8.55 -0.83 9.67
CA VAL A 102 -7.61 -0.08 10.52
C VAL A 102 -7.19 1.21 9.83
N VAL A 103 -6.83 1.14 8.55
CA VAL A 103 -6.43 2.31 7.75
C VAL A 103 -7.60 3.29 7.62
N LYS A 104 -8.78 2.78 7.29
CA LYS A 104 -10.02 3.59 7.18
C LYS A 104 -10.32 4.30 8.50
N LYS A 105 -10.24 3.59 9.62
CA LYS A 105 -10.46 4.18 10.95
C LYS A 105 -9.42 5.27 11.28
N PHE A 106 -8.17 5.04 10.95
CA PHE A 106 -7.10 6.03 11.13
C PHE A 106 -7.37 7.33 10.37
N ILE A 107 -7.83 7.25 9.13
CA ILE A 107 -8.09 8.42 8.28
C ILE A 107 -9.44 9.06 8.59
N THR A 108 -10.51 8.27 8.70
CA THR A 108 -11.89 8.77 8.74
C THR A 108 -12.57 8.71 10.11
N GLY A 109 -11.97 7.99 11.06
CA GLY A 109 -12.59 7.66 12.34
C GLY A 109 -13.57 6.48 12.28
N LYS A 110 -13.85 5.94 11.09
CA LYS A 110 -14.77 4.81 10.88
C LYS A 110 -14.09 3.69 10.10
N GLY A 111 -14.12 2.47 10.61
CA GLY A 111 -13.52 1.29 9.95
C GLY A 111 -14.24 0.83 8.68
N ASN A 112 -15.45 1.32 8.44
CA ASN A 112 -16.23 1.06 7.23
C ASN A 112 -16.65 2.39 6.61
N CYS A 113 -16.09 2.70 5.45
CA CYS A 113 -16.41 3.92 4.70
C CYS A 113 -16.20 3.72 3.20
N LYS A 114 -16.87 4.57 2.41
CA LYS A 114 -16.70 4.60 0.94
C LYS A 114 -15.37 5.24 0.55
N LYS A 115 -14.89 4.92 -0.66
CA LYS A 115 -13.63 5.45 -1.22
C LYS A 115 -13.62 6.97 -1.31
N GLU A 116 -14.75 7.58 -1.66
CA GLU A 116 -14.90 9.02 -1.75
C GLU A 116 -14.67 9.71 -0.40
N LEU A 117 -15.08 9.07 0.69
CA LEU A 117 -14.82 9.60 2.04
C LEU A 117 -13.34 9.56 2.41
N MET A 118 -12.61 8.51 1.98
CA MET A 118 -11.15 8.43 2.16
C MET A 118 -10.46 9.60 1.45
N LEU A 119 -10.76 9.82 0.18
CA LEU A 119 -10.22 10.93 -0.61
C LEU A 119 -10.48 12.29 0.04
N LEU A 120 -11.73 12.52 0.45
CA LEU A 120 -12.14 13.77 1.10
C LEU A 120 -11.44 13.99 2.43
N LYS A 121 -11.32 12.96 3.27
CA LYS A 121 -10.68 13.08 4.58
C LYS A 121 -9.18 13.26 4.50
N VAL A 122 -8.51 12.60 3.56
CA VAL A 122 -7.08 12.82 3.28
C VAL A 122 -6.86 14.27 2.84
N TYR A 123 -7.68 14.78 1.94
CA TYR A 123 -7.61 16.18 1.53
C TYR A 123 -7.84 17.15 2.70
N LYS A 124 -8.89 16.95 3.48
CA LYS A 124 -9.21 17.84 4.62
C LYS A 124 -8.16 17.82 5.73
N LYS A 125 -7.59 16.63 6.03
CA LYS A 125 -6.62 16.48 7.13
C LYS A 125 -5.21 16.87 6.75
N PHE A 126 -4.80 16.59 5.51
CA PHE A 126 -3.39 16.68 5.10
C PHE A 126 -3.17 17.61 3.92
N GLY A 127 -4.21 18.17 3.32
CA GLY A 127 -4.13 19.09 2.19
C GLY A 127 -3.67 18.45 0.87
N ILE A 128 -3.77 17.12 0.76
CA ILE A 128 -3.32 16.37 -0.41
C ILE A 128 -4.51 15.83 -1.17
N GLU A 129 -4.60 16.17 -2.46
CA GLU A 129 -5.62 15.69 -3.36
C GLU A 129 -5.08 14.52 -4.18
N PHE A 130 -5.80 13.40 -4.13
CA PHE A 130 -5.54 12.24 -4.99
C PHE A 130 -6.73 12.04 -5.94
N ASP A 131 -6.44 11.87 -7.22
CA ASP A 131 -7.39 11.44 -8.24
C ASP A 131 -7.41 9.91 -8.42
N ASN A 132 -6.42 9.22 -7.83
CA ASN A 132 -6.26 7.77 -7.85
C ASN A 132 -6.49 7.17 -6.45
N ASN A 133 -7.48 6.26 -6.34
CA ASN A 133 -7.82 5.61 -5.07
C ASN A 133 -6.68 4.77 -4.50
N ASN A 134 -5.92 4.08 -5.36
CA ASN A 134 -4.82 3.22 -4.92
C ASN A 134 -3.68 4.04 -4.33
N LEU A 135 -3.39 5.22 -4.89
CA LEU A 135 -2.43 6.16 -4.32
C LEU A 135 -2.92 6.75 -2.99
N CYS A 136 -4.21 7.05 -2.87
CA CYS A 136 -4.80 7.52 -1.62
C CYS A 136 -4.67 6.46 -0.51
N ASP A 137 -4.97 5.21 -0.81
CA ASP A 137 -4.86 4.09 0.13
C ASP A 137 -3.39 3.84 0.50
N ALA A 138 -2.48 3.85 -0.48
CA ALA A 138 -1.04 3.74 -0.24
C ALA A 138 -0.48 4.89 0.62
N TYR A 139 -0.91 6.12 0.35
CA TYR A 139 -0.55 7.27 1.18
C TYR A 139 -1.03 7.11 2.63
N SER A 140 -2.26 6.66 2.79
CA SER A 140 -2.87 6.45 4.11
C SER A 140 -2.10 5.41 4.94
N LEU A 141 -1.63 4.33 4.30
CA LEU A 141 -0.76 3.32 4.91
C LEU A 141 0.62 3.91 5.29
N ALA A 142 1.25 4.63 4.38
CA ALA A 142 2.54 5.28 4.65
C ALA A 142 2.43 6.29 5.79
N ARG A 143 1.33 7.05 5.84
CA ARG A 143 1.05 8.00 6.90
C ARG A 143 0.85 7.34 8.25
N LEU A 144 0.13 6.21 8.28
CA LEU A 144 -0.04 5.40 9.49
C LEU A 144 1.31 4.88 9.99
N ALA A 145 2.14 4.32 9.11
CA ALA A 145 3.47 3.82 9.46
C ALA A 145 4.36 4.92 10.07
N ALA A 146 4.39 6.09 9.43
CA ALA A 146 5.18 7.23 9.93
C ALA A 146 4.65 7.79 11.25
N THR A 147 3.34 7.71 11.49
CA THR A 147 2.71 8.15 12.74
C THR A 147 3.02 7.18 13.88
N GLU A 148 2.79 5.88 13.68
CA GLU A 148 3.11 4.86 14.69
C GLU A 148 4.59 4.89 15.08
N TYR A 149 5.49 5.11 14.13
CA TYR A 149 6.93 5.19 14.41
C TYR A 149 7.31 6.41 15.27
N LYS A 150 6.57 7.53 15.17
CA LYS A 150 6.85 8.71 16.01
C LYS A 150 6.38 8.53 17.44
N ASP A 151 5.40 7.68 17.66
CA ASP A 151 4.81 7.41 18.97
C ASP A 151 5.61 6.35 19.76
N GLU A 152 6.59 5.69 19.14
CA GLU A 152 7.57 4.79 19.77
C GLU A 152 8.79 5.57 20.31
#